data_c3e43320b7ccfca91c3f3e75356cfc30
#
_entry.id   c3e43320b7ccfca91c3f3e75356cfc30
#
_cell.length_a   1.000
_cell.length_b   1.000
_cell.length_c   1.000
_cell.angle_alpha   90.00
_cell.angle_beta   90.00
_cell.angle_gamma   90.00
#
_symmetry.space_group_name_H-M   'P 1'
#
loop_
_entity.id
_entity.type
_entity.pdbx_description
1 polymer ?
#
loop_
_entity_poly.entity_id
_entity_poly.type
_entity_poly.pdbx_seq_one_letter_code
_entity_poly.pdbx_strand_id
1 'polypeptide(L)'
;MKLFKYILIFLVISLVSVYFLLQNHSVQNRLFENTVRGLFQADEIFMSDALSVAVCGSRAPLPSPNRAETCLLVQAGTSKFIIDSGRGSADNLQRWRVDYSDLEAVILSHLHSDHISDLHEVQFQSWLGG
;
A
#
# COMPACT_ATOMS: atom_id res chain seq x y z
N MET A 1 -41.97 21.10 26.83
CA MET A 1 -42.08 19.63 26.82
C MET A 1 -42.27 19.05 25.41
N LYS A 2 -43.22 19.52 24.57
CA LYS A 2 -43.45 18.94 23.22
C LYS A 2 -42.22 19.04 22.29
N LEU A 3 -41.54 20.21 22.21
CA LEU A 3 -40.37 20.42 21.39
C LEU A 3 -39.23 19.47 21.75
N PHE A 4 -38.93 19.29 23.03
CA PHE A 4 -37.89 18.36 23.50
C PHE A 4 -38.19 16.91 23.09
N LYS A 5 -39.45 16.48 23.13
CA LYS A 5 -39.86 15.15 22.67
C LYS A 5 -39.62 14.97 21.17
N TYR A 6 -39.89 15.97 20.35
CA TYR A 6 -39.62 15.91 18.89
C TYR A 6 -38.14 15.88 18.58
N ILE A 7 -37.31 16.66 19.28
CA ILE A 7 -35.86 16.63 19.16
C ILE A 7 -35.30 15.25 19.50
N LEU A 8 -35.79 14.65 20.61
CA LEU A 8 -35.35 13.34 21.02
C LEU A 8 -35.72 12.26 19.98
N ILE A 9 -36.96 12.30 19.46
CA ILE A 9 -37.41 11.36 18.42
C ILE A 9 -36.56 11.51 17.17
N PHE A 10 -36.27 12.74 16.73
CA PHE A 10 -35.42 13.01 15.57
C PHE A 10 -34.01 12.44 15.76
N LEU A 11 -33.40 12.64 16.94
CA LEU A 11 -32.09 12.09 17.27
C LEU A 11 -32.09 10.56 17.24
N VAL A 12 -33.10 9.91 17.78
CA VAL A 12 -33.21 8.45 17.76
C VAL A 12 -33.35 7.93 16.34
N ILE A 13 -34.23 8.55 15.53
CA ILE A 13 -34.39 8.15 14.12
C ILE A 13 -33.08 8.33 13.35
N SER A 14 -32.38 9.44 13.57
CA SER A 14 -31.09 9.72 12.93
C SER A 14 -30.04 8.66 13.30
N LEU A 15 -29.92 8.31 14.59
CA LEU A 15 -28.98 7.27 15.05
C LEU A 15 -29.30 5.90 14.45
N VAL A 16 -30.59 5.53 14.41
CA VAL A 16 -31.05 4.27 13.81
C VAL A 16 -30.74 4.25 12.31
N SER A 17 -30.99 5.36 11.61
CA SER A 17 -30.68 5.49 10.18
C SER A 17 -29.18 5.34 9.90
N VAL A 18 -28.34 6.00 10.69
CA VAL A 18 -26.86 5.88 10.58
C VAL A 18 -26.42 4.44 10.85
N TYR A 19 -26.99 3.79 11.87
CA TYR A 19 -26.70 2.39 12.18
C TYR A 19 -27.00 1.48 10.99
N PHE A 20 -28.18 1.60 10.36
CA PHE A 20 -28.54 0.80 9.18
C PHE A 20 -27.68 1.12 7.95
N LEU A 21 -27.29 2.38 7.75
CA LEU A 21 -26.36 2.76 6.68
C LEU A 21 -25.00 2.10 6.86
N LEU A 22 -24.48 2.08 8.09
CA LEU A 22 -23.21 1.44 8.40
C LEU A 22 -23.24 -0.10 8.32
N GLN A 23 -24.41 -0.72 8.41
CA GLN A 23 -24.59 -2.17 8.19
C GLN A 23 -24.70 -2.55 6.71
N ASN A 24 -24.85 -1.58 5.83
CA ASN A 24 -24.96 -1.84 4.41
C ASN A 24 -23.59 -2.18 3.80
N HIS A 25 -23.43 -3.40 3.28
CA HIS A 25 -22.20 -3.90 2.68
C HIS A 25 -21.63 -2.96 1.58
N SER A 26 -22.50 -2.37 0.77
CA SER A 26 -22.08 -1.44 -0.26
C SER A 26 -21.47 -0.15 0.31
N VAL A 27 -21.99 0.33 1.44
CA VAL A 27 -21.44 1.50 2.14
C VAL A 27 -20.13 1.14 2.82
N GLN A 28 -20.05 0.00 3.48
CA GLN A 28 -18.84 -0.50 4.11
C GLN A 28 -17.72 -0.67 3.07
N ASN A 29 -18.01 -1.32 1.94
CA ASN A 29 -17.03 -1.53 0.86
C ASN A 29 -16.53 -0.20 0.30
N ARG A 30 -17.42 0.76 0.01
CA ARG A 30 -17.01 2.09 -0.48
C ARG A 30 -16.15 2.86 0.52
N LEU A 31 -16.50 2.82 1.81
CA LEU A 31 -15.71 3.46 2.85
C LEU A 31 -14.34 2.79 2.97
N PHE A 32 -14.29 1.46 2.95
CA PHE A 32 -13.06 0.69 2.98
C PHE A 32 -12.18 1.00 1.76
N GLU A 33 -12.72 0.89 0.54
CA GLU A 33 -11.98 1.21 -0.68
C GLU A 33 -11.44 2.64 -0.70
N ASN A 34 -12.26 3.63 -0.31
CA ASN A 34 -11.81 5.02 -0.28
C ASN A 34 -10.71 5.24 0.76
N THR A 35 -10.79 4.58 1.93
CA THR A 35 -9.77 4.67 2.97
C THR A 35 -8.48 3.99 2.51
N VAL A 36 -8.59 2.79 1.96
CA VAL A 36 -7.44 2.04 1.43
C VAL A 36 -6.78 2.79 0.28
N ARG A 37 -7.56 3.24 -0.71
CA ARG A 37 -7.03 4.06 -1.82
C ARG A 37 -6.33 5.34 -1.32
N GLY A 38 -6.87 6.01 -0.30
CA GLY A 38 -6.24 7.20 0.28
C GLY A 38 -4.93 6.90 1.01
N LEU A 39 -4.79 5.72 1.59
CA LEU A 39 -3.56 5.27 2.26
C LEU A 39 -2.47 4.86 1.25
N PHE A 40 -2.89 4.30 0.10
CA PHE A 40 -2.00 3.81 -0.97
C PHE A 40 -1.93 4.78 -2.17
N GLN A 41 -2.28 6.06 -1.98
CA GLN A 41 -2.12 7.04 -3.05
C GLN A 41 -0.63 7.19 -3.36
N ALA A 42 -0.24 6.65 -4.53
CA ALA A 42 1.15 6.62 -4.98
C ALA A 42 1.67 8.04 -5.22
N ASP A 43 2.87 8.31 -4.71
CA ASP A 43 3.63 9.48 -5.16
C ASP A 43 4.40 9.07 -6.43
N GLU A 44 4.35 9.87 -7.50
CA GLU A 44 5.20 9.63 -8.67
C GLU A 44 6.68 9.85 -8.29
N ILE A 45 7.39 8.76 -8.01
CA ILE A 45 8.82 8.78 -7.72
C ILE A 45 9.64 8.95 -9.01
N PHE A 46 9.05 8.60 -10.16
CA PHE A 46 9.73 8.52 -11.45
C PHE A 46 9.09 9.39 -12.52
N MET A 47 9.87 9.77 -13.51
CA MET A 47 9.38 10.45 -14.70
C MET A 47 8.63 9.46 -15.62
N SER A 48 7.47 9.87 -16.12
CA SER A 48 6.49 9.02 -16.82
C SER A 48 6.93 8.40 -18.16
N ASP A 49 8.08 8.80 -18.73
CA ASP A 49 8.54 8.29 -20.04
C ASP A 49 10.08 8.12 -20.04
N ALA A 50 10.59 7.44 -19.02
CA ALA A 50 12.02 7.19 -18.86
C ALA A 50 12.28 5.79 -18.29
N LEU A 51 13.47 5.27 -18.50
CA LEU A 51 13.99 4.17 -17.71
C LEU A 51 14.58 4.75 -16.43
N SER A 52 13.97 4.46 -15.31
CA SER A 52 14.34 4.97 -13.99
C SER A 52 14.65 3.84 -13.03
N VAL A 53 15.60 4.05 -12.12
CA VAL A 53 15.97 3.08 -11.09
C VAL A 53 16.08 3.79 -9.75
N ALA A 54 15.36 3.26 -8.74
CA ALA A 54 15.51 3.66 -7.35
C ALA A 54 16.08 2.51 -6.52
N VAL A 55 17.00 2.82 -5.60
CA VAL A 55 17.63 1.84 -4.72
C VAL A 55 16.80 1.73 -3.44
N CYS A 56 15.91 0.74 -3.36
CA CYS A 56 15.07 0.49 -2.18
C CYS A 56 15.81 -0.26 -1.06
N GLY A 57 16.95 -0.88 -1.36
CA GLY A 57 17.83 -1.50 -0.38
C GLY A 57 19.24 -1.70 -0.92
N SER A 58 20.25 -1.41 -0.11
CA SER A 58 21.66 -1.46 -0.50
C SER A 58 22.56 -2.14 0.53
N ARG A 59 21.99 -2.88 1.47
CA ARG A 59 22.73 -3.59 2.52
C ARG A 59 23.01 -5.03 2.07
N ALA A 60 24.24 -5.49 2.31
CA ALA A 60 24.60 -6.90 2.34
C ALA A 60 24.04 -7.57 3.62
N PRO A 61 24.17 -8.91 3.81
CA PRO A 61 23.62 -9.61 4.99
C PRO A 61 24.16 -9.13 6.35
N LEU A 62 25.15 -8.25 6.36
CA LEU A 62 25.74 -7.70 7.59
C LEU A 62 24.81 -6.64 8.24
N PRO A 63 24.69 -6.61 9.58
CA PRO A 63 23.84 -5.67 10.27
C PRO A 63 24.16 -4.20 9.92
N SER A 64 23.14 -3.45 9.54
CA SER A 64 23.22 -1.99 9.37
C SER A 64 21.87 -1.40 9.81
N PRO A 65 21.85 -0.52 10.79
CA PRO A 65 20.60 -0.04 11.38
C PRO A 65 19.76 0.84 10.43
N ASN A 66 20.39 1.42 9.41
CA ASN A 66 19.77 2.47 8.59
C ASN A 66 19.61 2.08 7.12
N ARG A 67 19.81 0.82 6.76
CA ARG A 67 19.73 0.38 5.35
C ARG A 67 18.93 -0.92 5.26
N ALA A 68 17.99 -0.96 4.33
CA ALA A 68 17.37 -2.20 3.90
C ALA A 68 18.35 -3.06 3.10
N GLU A 69 18.14 -4.37 3.09
CA GLU A 69 18.87 -5.32 2.27
C GLU A 69 18.54 -5.12 0.78
N THR A 70 19.22 -5.86 -0.08
CA THR A 70 19.24 -5.65 -1.53
C THR A 70 17.85 -5.50 -2.15
N CYS A 71 17.64 -4.38 -2.84
CA CYS A 71 16.40 -4.11 -3.58
C CYS A 71 16.62 -2.98 -4.58
N LEU A 72 16.17 -3.15 -5.81
CA LEU A 72 16.06 -2.10 -6.82
C LEU A 72 14.64 -2.04 -7.34
N LEU A 73 14.06 -0.85 -7.39
CA LEU A 73 12.82 -0.58 -8.10
C LEU A 73 13.17 0.01 -9.47
N VAL A 74 12.76 -0.64 -10.53
CA VAL A 74 12.97 -0.23 -11.91
C VAL A 74 11.64 0.16 -12.52
N GLN A 75 11.56 1.31 -13.16
CA GLN A 75 10.42 1.71 -13.96
C GLN A 75 10.84 1.93 -15.42
N ALA A 76 10.08 1.33 -16.34
CA ALA A 76 10.23 1.50 -17.77
C ALA A 76 8.87 1.92 -18.37
N GLY A 77 8.70 3.20 -18.65
CA GLY A 77 7.39 3.75 -18.96
C GLY A 77 6.43 3.60 -17.77
N THR A 78 5.30 2.91 -17.97
CA THR A 78 4.32 2.60 -16.91
C THR A 78 4.63 1.30 -16.15
N SER A 79 5.44 0.41 -16.72
CA SER A 79 5.75 -0.90 -16.12
C SER A 79 6.79 -0.76 -15.00
N LYS A 80 6.54 -1.42 -13.87
CA LYS A 80 7.44 -1.47 -12.72
C LYS A 80 7.97 -2.89 -12.50
N PHE A 81 9.22 -2.98 -12.10
CA PHE A 81 9.91 -4.23 -11.76
C PHE A 81 10.66 -4.03 -10.45
N ILE A 82 10.63 -5.05 -9.60
CA ILE A 82 11.46 -5.09 -8.40
C ILE A 82 12.56 -6.13 -8.65
N ILE A 83 13.82 -5.74 -8.47
CA ILE A 83 14.95 -6.67 -8.53
C ILE A 83 15.43 -6.89 -7.12
N ASP A 84 15.31 -8.12 -6.65
CA ASP A 84 15.49 -8.56 -5.28
C ASP A 84 14.56 -7.87 -4.27
N SER A 85 14.31 -8.51 -3.15
CA SER A 85 13.45 -8.03 -2.09
C SER A 85 13.98 -8.49 -0.73
N GLY A 86 15.10 -7.90 -0.33
CA GLY A 86 15.73 -8.18 0.96
C GLY A 86 15.03 -7.46 2.11
N ARG A 87 15.39 -7.79 3.33
CA ARG A 87 14.74 -7.31 4.56
C ARG A 87 14.72 -5.77 4.65
N GLY A 88 13.54 -5.21 4.92
CA GLY A 88 13.29 -3.77 5.06
C GLY A 88 13.06 -3.06 3.73
N SER A 89 13.16 -3.76 2.60
CA SER A 89 12.91 -3.17 1.29
C SER A 89 11.42 -2.86 1.07
N ALA A 90 10.53 -3.75 1.52
CA ALA A 90 9.09 -3.53 1.45
C ALA A 90 8.66 -2.29 2.24
N ASP A 91 9.24 -2.06 3.43
CA ASP A 91 9.00 -0.85 4.22
C ASP A 91 9.40 0.43 3.45
N ASN A 92 10.52 0.40 2.72
CA ASN A 92 10.97 1.55 1.92
C ASN A 92 10.03 1.80 0.74
N LEU A 93 9.64 0.76 0.02
CA LEU A 93 8.68 0.86 -1.08
C LEU A 93 7.33 1.41 -0.60
N GLN A 94 6.87 0.97 0.57
CA GLN A 94 5.64 1.47 1.19
C GLN A 94 5.76 2.95 1.62
N ARG A 95 6.88 3.36 2.22
CA ARG A 95 7.14 4.79 2.55
C ARG A 95 7.15 5.67 1.32
N TRP A 96 7.64 5.17 0.19
CA TRP A 96 7.62 5.85 -1.09
C TRP A 96 6.26 5.78 -1.78
N ARG A 97 5.28 5.09 -1.18
CA ARG A 97 3.93 4.89 -1.71
C ARG A 97 3.97 4.36 -3.15
N VAL A 98 4.84 3.39 -3.39
CA VAL A 98 4.93 2.73 -4.70
C VAL A 98 3.58 2.11 -5.04
N ASP A 99 3.05 2.46 -6.20
CA ASP A 99 1.87 1.80 -6.74
C ASP A 99 2.25 0.43 -7.27
N TYR A 100 1.68 -0.62 -6.67
CA TYR A 100 1.92 -1.99 -7.05
C TYR A 100 0.99 -2.48 -8.18
N SER A 101 -0.01 -1.69 -8.59
CA SER A 101 -0.93 -2.07 -9.69
C SER A 101 -0.21 -2.25 -11.02
N ASP A 102 0.90 -1.51 -11.22
CA ASP A 102 1.74 -1.58 -12.42
C ASP A 102 2.99 -2.45 -12.22
N LEU A 103 3.03 -3.26 -11.15
CA LEU A 103 4.14 -4.17 -10.89
C LEU A 103 4.02 -5.41 -11.77
N GLU A 104 4.89 -5.52 -12.76
CA GLU A 104 4.92 -6.62 -13.71
C GLU A 104 5.58 -7.88 -13.15
N ALA A 105 6.68 -7.70 -12.40
CA ALA A 105 7.42 -8.82 -11.84
C ALA A 105 8.35 -8.43 -10.69
N VAL A 106 8.63 -9.42 -9.83
CA VAL A 106 9.79 -9.43 -8.94
C VAL A 106 10.83 -10.39 -9.53
N ILE A 107 12.01 -9.87 -9.84
CA ILE A 107 13.12 -10.62 -10.44
C ILE A 107 14.14 -10.90 -9.34
N LEU A 108 14.43 -12.16 -9.10
CA LEU A 108 15.41 -12.55 -8.10
C LEU A 108 16.76 -12.84 -8.77
N SER A 109 17.80 -12.16 -8.31
CA SER A 109 19.17 -12.42 -8.77
C SER A 109 19.65 -13.79 -8.28
N HIS A 110 19.34 -14.13 -7.03
CA HIS A 110 19.60 -15.43 -6.42
C HIS A 110 18.80 -15.58 -5.10
N LEU A 111 18.89 -16.75 -4.46
CA LEU A 111 18.02 -17.13 -3.35
C LEU A 111 18.64 -16.96 -1.95
N HIS A 112 19.64 -16.10 -1.78
CA HIS A 112 20.12 -15.77 -0.44
C HIS A 112 19.09 -14.91 0.31
N SER A 113 19.10 -15.01 1.65
CA SER A 113 18.08 -14.37 2.49
C SER A 113 18.02 -12.84 2.34
N ASP A 114 19.14 -12.18 2.11
CA ASP A 114 19.24 -10.74 1.91
C ASP A 114 18.71 -10.27 0.55
N HIS A 115 18.26 -11.20 -0.31
CA HIS A 115 17.61 -10.92 -1.59
C HIS A 115 16.14 -11.31 -1.64
N ILE A 116 15.64 -12.12 -0.68
CA ILE A 116 14.28 -12.68 -0.73
C ILE A 116 13.47 -12.48 0.56
N SER A 117 14.05 -11.92 1.63
CA SER A 117 13.41 -11.90 2.96
C SER A 117 12.07 -11.20 2.99
N ASP A 118 11.85 -10.15 2.19
CA ASP A 118 10.59 -9.39 2.11
C ASP A 118 9.74 -9.77 0.88
N LEU A 119 10.08 -10.82 0.15
CA LEU A 119 9.32 -11.22 -1.04
C LEU A 119 7.85 -11.46 -0.74
N HIS A 120 7.55 -12.07 0.41
CA HIS A 120 6.17 -12.32 0.85
C HIS A 120 5.41 -11.02 1.15
N GLU A 121 6.08 -10.00 1.68
CA GLU A 121 5.48 -8.70 1.95
C GLU A 121 5.21 -7.94 0.65
N VAL A 122 6.15 -7.94 -0.29
CA VAL A 122 5.95 -7.36 -1.63
C VAL A 122 4.79 -8.05 -2.35
N GLN A 123 4.70 -9.39 -2.29
CA GLN A 123 3.59 -10.15 -2.85
C GLN A 123 2.25 -9.76 -2.21
N PHE A 124 2.21 -9.61 -0.89
CA PHE A 124 1.01 -9.20 -0.17
C PHE A 124 0.58 -7.79 -0.57
N GLN A 125 1.52 -6.83 -0.65
CA GLN A 125 1.24 -5.46 -1.05
C GLN A 125 0.75 -5.38 -2.50
N SER A 126 1.33 -6.14 -3.43
CA SER A 126 0.87 -6.18 -4.82
C SER A 126 -0.55 -6.75 -4.95
N TRP A 127 -0.91 -7.70 -4.10
CA TRP A 127 -2.26 -8.26 -4.07
C TRP A 127 -3.30 -7.31 -3.48
N LEU A 128 -2.91 -6.46 -2.52
CA LEU A 128 -3.80 -5.43 -1.96
C LEU A 128 -3.99 -4.23 -2.90
N GLY A 129 -2.99 -3.91 -3.71
CA GLY A 129 -2.96 -2.72 -4.58
C GLY A 129 -3.43 -2.99 -6.01
N GLY A 130 -3.54 -4.25 -6.44
CA GLY A 130 -3.85 -4.66 -7.82
C GLY A 130 -5.30 -4.98 -8.10
#